data_395b82f5ec955edc7ebb4d98ce4dde5e
#
_entry.id   395b82f5ec955edc7ebb4d98ce4dde5e
#
_cell.length_a   1.000
_cell.length_b   1.000
_cell.length_c   1.000
_cell.angle_alpha   90.00
_cell.angle_beta   90.00
_cell.angle_gamma   90.00
#
_symmetry.space_group_name_H-M   'P 1'
#
loop_
_entity.id
_entity.type
_entity.pdbx_description
1 polymer ?
#
loop_
_entity_poly.entity_id
_entity_poly.type
_entity_poly.pdbx_seq_one_letter_code
_entity_poly.pdbx_strand_id
1 'polypeptide(L)'
;GSKKYALFGQEAIGSTWSLAKMNMFLHGEDNHRIEWGDTIRNPLLLDKDGTGLLHFDIVTANPPFSLDKWGHEDASSDPYGRFRRGVPPKTKGDYAFISHMIETLKPASQGKQGGRMGVVAPHGVLFRASSEGKIRQQLIEENLLDTVIGLPEKLFFGTGIPAAILIFKKQKTDKNVLFIDASREFKSGKNQNQLTPENIQKVIDTYKARETTDKYSYLANFDEIKENDFNLNIPRYVDTFEEENEIDLMAVRAERLQLQGEMKALEVEMEGYLKELGYGA
;
A
#
# COMPACT_ATOMS: atom_id res chain seq x y z
N GLY A 1 -27.79 -20.74 -4.42
CA GLY A 1 -28.38 -19.40 -4.61
C GLY A 1 -27.52 -18.59 -5.56
N SER A 2 -28.13 -17.89 -6.52
CA SER A 2 -27.38 -17.07 -7.47
C SER A 2 -26.61 -15.99 -6.72
N LYS A 3 -25.32 -15.88 -6.97
CA LYS A 3 -24.47 -14.82 -6.41
C LYS A 3 -24.96 -13.47 -6.96
N LYS A 4 -25.20 -12.50 -6.07
CA LYS A 4 -25.77 -11.17 -6.43
C LYS A 4 -24.68 -10.18 -6.92
N TYR A 5 -23.57 -10.66 -7.48
CA TYR A 5 -22.49 -9.82 -7.98
C TYR A 5 -21.94 -10.38 -9.30
N ALA A 6 -21.24 -9.54 -10.05
CA ALA A 6 -20.46 -9.90 -11.22
C ALA A 6 -19.02 -9.44 -11.05
N LEU A 7 -18.06 -10.22 -11.51
CA LEU A 7 -16.64 -9.95 -11.45
C LEU A 7 -16.12 -9.54 -12.82
N PHE A 8 -15.35 -8.47 -12.86
CA PHE A 8 -14.73 -7.97 -14.09
C PHE A 8 -13.24 -7.78 -13.86
N GLY A 9 -12.47 -8.01 -14.88
CA GLY A 9 -11.03 -7.81 -14.84
C GLY A 9 -10.42 -7.68 -16.22
N GLN A 10 -9.22 -7.15 -16.27
CA GLN A 10 -8.41 -7.11 -17.49
C GLN A 10 -6.95 -7.34 -17.10
N GLU A 11 -6.27 -8.22 -17.83
CA GLU A 11 -4.90 -8.66 -17.56
C GLU A 11 -4.09 -8.67 -18.86
N ALA A 12 -2.95 -8.01 -18.83
CA ALA A 12 -2.08 -7.85 -20.00
C ALA A 12 -1.29 -9.14 -20.35
N ILE A 13 -0.92 -9.94 -19.34
CA ILE A 13 -0.10 -11.13 -19.52
C ILE A 13 -0.99 -12.33 -19.75
N GLY A 14 -0.90 -12.97 -20.93
CA GLY A 14 -1.77 -14.08 -21.33
C GLY A 14 -1.74 -15.30 -20.39
N SER A 15 -0.58 -15.66 -19.84
CA SER A 15 -0.48 -16.74 -18.84
C SER A 15 -1.19 -16.37 -17.53
N THR A 16 -1.04 -15.15 -17.05
CA THR A 16 -1.73 -14.65 -15.86
C THR A 16 -3.23 -14.55 -16.10
N TRP A 17 -3.66 -14.10 -17.29
CA TRP A 17 -5.06 -14.10 -17.69
C TRP A 17 -5.66 -15.51 -17.64
N SER A 18 -4.95 -16.51 -18.20
CA SER A 18 -5.39 -17.91 -18.17
C SER A 18 -5.52 -18.43 -16.74
N LEU A 19 -4.56 -18.11 -15.85
CA LEU A 19 -4.63 -18.45 -14.42
C LEU A 19 -5.82 -17.78 -13.75
N ALA A 20 -6.10 -16.51 -14.05
CA ALA A 20 -7.26 -15.80 -13.50
C ALA A 20 -8.57 -16.46 -13.92
N LYS A 21 -8.71 -16.85 -15.19
CA LYS A 21 -9.88 -17.60 -15.70
C LYS A 21 -10.04 -18.95 -15.01
N MET A 22 -8.94 -19.70 -14.87
CA MET A 22 -8.95 -20.98 -14.15
C MET A 22 -9.34 -20.80 -12.69
N ASN A 23 -8.84 -19.78 -12.04
CA ASN A 23 -9.18 -19.45 -10.65
C ASN A 23 -10.68 -19.17 -10.48
N MET A 24 -11.29 -18.41 -11.40
CA MET A 24 -12.74 -18.19 -11.41
C MET A 24 -13.50 -19.51 -11.52
N PHE A 25 -13.09 -20.38 -12.43
CA PHE A 25 -13.71 -21.69 -12.61
C PHE A 25 -13.60 -22.56 -11.35
N LEU A 26 -12.39 -22.66 -10.75
CA LEU A 26 -12.17 -23.47 -9.53
C LEU A 26 -12.97 -22.97 -8.32
N HIS A 27 -13.23 -21.67 -8.24
CA HIS A 27 -14.04 -21.08 -7.17
C HIS A 27 -15.54 -21.02 -7.50
N GLY A 28 -15.98 -21.57 -8.64
CA GLY A 28 -17.38 -21.55 -9.06
C GLY A 28 -17.93 -20.13 -9.27
N GLU A 29 -17.07 -19.22 -9.79
CA GLU A 29 -17.44 -17.85 -10.10
C GLU A 29 -17.87 -17.74 -11.57
N ASP A 30 -19.10 -18.18 -11.87
CA ASP A 30 -19.61 -18.23 -13.24
C ASP A 30 -19.93 -16.85 -13.81
N ASN A 31 -20.29 -15.88 -12.96
CA ASN A 31 -20.63 -14.52 -13.37
C ASN A 31 -19.38 -13.63 -13.41
N HIS A 32 -18.51 -13.91 -14.37
CA HIS A 32 -17.29 -13.12 -14.55
C HIS A 32 -17.01 -12.78 -16.01
N ARG A 33 -16.34 -11.64 -16.23
CA ARG A 33 -15.77 -11.22 -17.49
C ARG A 33 -14.34 -10.74 -17.27
N ILE A 34 -13.34 -11.53 -17.70
CA ILE A 34 -11.92 -11.18 -17.59
C ILE A 34 -11.36 -11.13 -19.02
N GLU A 35 -10.95 -9.94 -19.44
CA GLU A 35 -10.41 -9.68 -20.77
C GLU A 35 -8.89 -9.82 -20.78
N TRP A 36 -8.36 -10.23 -21.92
CA TRP A 36 -6.92 -10.26 -22.16
C TRP A 36 -6.49 -9.01 -22.91
N GLY A 37 -5.74 -8.14 -22.29
CA GLY A 37 -5.25 -6.90 -22.89
C GLY A 37 -4.70 -5.92 -21.85
N ASP A 38 -3.95 -4.93 -22.35
CA ASP A 38 -3.37 -3.87 -21.54
C ASP A 38 -4.46 -2.87 -21.10
N THR A 39 -4.68 -2.78 -19.80
CA THR A 39 -5.71 -1.94 -19.18
C THR A 39 -5.50 -0.45 -19.45
N ILE A 40 -4.27 -0.01 -19.54
CA ILE A 40 -3.96 1.41 -19.73
C ILE A 40 -3.95 1.78 -21.21
N ARG A 41 -3.27 0.99 -22.06
CA ARG A 41 -3.17 1.29 -23.50
C ARG A 41 -4.45 0.98 -24.27
N ASN A 42 -5.16 -0.07 -23.87
CA ASN A 42 -6.36 -0.56 -24.56
C ASN A 42 -7.38 -1.11 -23.57
N PRO A 43 -8.14 -0.25 -22.87
CA PRO A 43 -9.20 -0.70 -21.99
C PRO A 43 -10.32 -1.39 -22.80
N LEU A 44 -10.69 -2.61 -22.38
CA LEU A 44 -11.67 -3.47 -23.05
C LEU A 44 -13.00 -3.58 -22.28
N LEU A 45 -13.03 -3.12 -21.03
CA LEU A 45 -14.24 -3.07 -20.23
C LEU A 45 -14.93 -1.71 -20.48
N LEU A 46 -15.66 -1.65 -21.59
CA LEU A 46 -16.37 -0.46 -22.05
C LEU A 46 -17.87 -0.55 -21.73
N ASP A 47 -18.53 0.59 -21.74
CA ASP A 47 -19.99 0.69 -21.66
C ASP A 47 -20.70 0.03 -22.86
N LYS A 48 -22.02 0.02 -22.83
CA LYS A 48 -22.81 -0.67 -23.88
C LYS A 48 -22.59 -0.09 -25.27
N ASP A 49 -22.30 1.20 -25.35
CA ASP A 49 -22.13 1.91 -26.61
C ASP A 49 -20.66 1.90 -27.09
N GLY A 50 -19.75 1.37 -26.26
CA GLY A 50 -18.33 1.29 -26.54
C GLY A 50 -17.59 2.64 -26.52
N THR A 51 -18.25 3.69 -26.06
CA THR A 51 -17.73 5.07 -26.08
C THR A 51 -17.13 5.51 -24.75
N GLY A 52 -17.48 4.85 -23.66
CA GLY A 52 -17.02 5.13 -22.32
C GLY A 52 -16.51 3.89 -21.57
N LEU A 53 -15.89 4.12 -20.43
CA LEU A 53 -15.47 3.02 -19.55
C LEU A 53 -16.68 2.45 -18.81
N LEU A 54 -16.68 1.13 -18.62
CA LEU A 54 -17.64 0.47 -17.73
C LEU A 54 -17.40 0.92 -16.29
N HIS A 55 -18.48 1.20 -15.56
CA HIS A 55 -18.39 1.68 -14.17
C HIS A 55 -18.77 0.61 -13.17
N PHE A 56 -18.02 0.56 -12.06
CA PHE A 56 -18.10 -0.45 -11.01
C PHE A 56 -18.45 0.14 -9.65
N ASP A 57 -19.09 -0.66 -8.81
CA ASP A 57 -19.37 -0.31 -7.41
C ASP A 57 -18.09 -0.40 -6.57
N ILE A 58 -17.25 -1.41 -6.85
CA ILE A 58 -15.99 -1.66 -6.14
C ILE A 58 -14.91 -1.98 -7.17
N VAL A 59 -13.75 -1.33 -7.01
CA VAL A 59 -12.56 -1.60 -7.83
C VAL A 59 -11.38 -1.89 -6.89
N THR A 60 -10.66 -2.98 -7.14
CA THR A 60 -9.45 -3.32 -6.38
C THR A 60 -8.33 -3.75 -7.31
N ALA A 61 -7.10 -3.34 -7.00
CA ALA A 61 -5.92 -3.80 -7.73
C ALA A 61 -4.65 -3.76 -6.87
N ASN A 62 -3.73 -4.65 -7.22
CA ASN A 62 -2.33 -4.57 -6.87
C ASN A 62 -1.53 -4.47 -8.18
N PRO A 63 -1.46 -3.27 -8.79
CA PRO A 63 -0.78 -3.09 -10.08
C PRO A 63 0.74 -3.21 -9.93
N PRO A 64 1.48 -3.41 -11.04
CA PRO A 64 2.94 -3.45 -10.99
C PRO A 64 3.49 -2.09 -10.51
N PHE A 65 4.40 -2.13 -9.52
CA PHE A 65 4.97 -0.92 -8.94
C PHE A 65 5.92 -0.22 -9.91
N SER A 66 5.74 1.10 -10.05
CA SER A 66 6.60 1.96 -10.86
C SER A 66 6.82 1.43 -12.29
N LEU A 67 5.75 0.96 -12.93
CA LEU A 67 5.82 0.43 -14.29
C LEU A 67 6.37 1.48 -15.25
N ASP A 68 7.45 1.12 -15.95
CA ASP A 68 7.95 1.88 -17.10
C ASP A 68 7.16 1.54 -18.37
N LYS A 69 7.16 2.44 -19.35
CA LYS A 69 6.49 2.23 -20.66
C LYS A 69 5.00 1.85 -20.57
N TRP A 70 4.28 2.44 -19.63
CA TRP A 70 2.86 2.17 -19.37
C TRP A 70 1.89 2.75 -20.42
N GLY A 71 2.37 3.45 -21.46
CA GLY A 71 1.55 4.13 -22.48
C GLY A 71 1.52 5.65 -22.32
N HIS A 72 2.57 6.24 -21.75
CA HIS A 72 2.70 7.67 -21.52
C HIS A 72 2.54 8.50 -22.80
N GLU A 73 3.01 7.98 -23.93
CA GLU A 73 2.98 8.64 -25.24
C GLU A 73 1.57 9.00 -25.71
N ASP A 74 0.57 8.18 -25.37
CA ASP A 74 -0.80 8.33 -25.80
C ASP A 74 -1.69 8.97 -24.73
N ALA A 75 -1.16 9.19 -23.51
CA ALA A 75 -1.93 9.60 -22.35
C ALA A 75 -2.57 11.00 -22.49
N SER A 76 -1.93 11.91 -23.23
CA SER A 76 -2.46 13.26 -23.46
C SER A 76 -3.68 13.28 -24.39
N SER A 77 -3.84 12.25 -25.21
CA SER A 77 -4.97 12.06 -26.15
C SER A 77 -5.97 10.99 -25.68
N ASP A 78 -5.95 10.64 -24.40
CA ASP A 78 -6.83 9.63 -23.83
C ASP A 78 -8.30 9.94 -24.03
N PRO A 79 -9.06 9.12 -24.78
CA PRO A 79 -10.46 9.41 -25.12
C PRO A 79 -11.41 9.30 -23.92
N TYR A 80 -10.97 8.67 -22.83
CA TYR A 80 -11.77 8.41 -21.63
C TYR A 80 -11.58 9.46 -20.53
N GLY A 81 -10.71 10.48 -20.74
CA GLY A 81 -10.44 11.55 -19.79
C GLY A 81 -9.79 11.08 -18.48
N ARG A 82 -9.12 9.90 -18.48
CA ARG A 82 -8.50 9.32 -17.29
C ARG A 82 -7.39 10.20 -16.73
N PHE A 83 -6.67 10.91 -17.61
CA PHE A 83 -5.51 11.73 -17.25
C PHE A 83 -5.81 13.24 -17.19
N ARG A 84 -7.08 13.63 -17.02
CA ARG A 84 -7.48 15.05 -16.92
C ARG A 84 -6.84 15.80 -15.74
N ARG A 85 -6.45 15.06 -14.68
CA ARG A 85 -5.73 15.60 -13.50
C ARG A 85 -4.23 15.76 -13.73
N GLY A 86 -3.74 15.30 -14.87
CA GLY A 86 -2.34 15.33 -15.24
C GLY A 86 -1.84 13.96 -15.71
N VAL A 87 -0.83 13.99 -16.57
CA VAL A 87 -0.19 12.78 -17.08
C VAL A 87 0.90 12.34 -16.11
N PRO A 88 0.87 11.09 -15.61
CA PRO A 88 1.91 10.54 -14.75
C PRO A 88 3.27 10.50 -15.44
N PRO A 89 4.39 10.43 -14.70
CA PRO A 89 5.71 10.36 -15.30
C PRO A 89 5.89 9.14 -16.19
N LYS A 90 6.67 9.26 -17.27
CA LYS A 90 6.92 8.18 -18.24
C LYS A 90 7.43 6.89 -17.58
N THR A 91 8.27 7.02 -16.55
CA THR A 91 8.91 5.89 -15.86
C THR A 91 8.22 5.46 -14.57
N LYS A 92 7.04 6.00 -14.28
CA LYS A 92 6.29 5.76 -13.03
C LYS A 92 4.79 5.70 -13.33
N GLY A 93 4.30 4.51 -13.71
CA GLY A 93 2.90 4.27 -14.08
C GLY A 93 1.92 4.16 -12.90
N ASP A 94 2.38 4.32 -11.66
CA ASP A 94 1.53 4.12 -10.47
C ASP A 94 0.23 4.93 -10.56
N TYR A 95 0.32 6.23 -10.84
CA TYR A 95 -0.86 7.09 -11.00
C TYR A 95 -1.64 6.86 -12.30
N ALA A 96 -1.09 6.15 -13.29
CA ALA A 96 -1.87 5.77 -14.46
C ALA A 96 -2.94 4.74 -14.08
N PHE A 97 -2.57 3.75 -13.29
CA PHE A 97 -3.52 2.77 -12.74
C PHE A 97 -4.52 3.42 -11.79
N ILE A 98 -4.05 4.26 -10.85
CA ILE A 98 -4.94 4.98 -9.91
C ILE A 98 -5.96 5.82 -10.68
N SER A 99 -5.54 6.59 -11.68
CA SER A 99 -6.41 7.44 -12.48
C SER A 99 -7.43 6.60 -13.27
N HIS A 100 -7.00 5.50 -13.91
CA HIS A 100 -7.91 4.59 -14.58
C HIS A 100 -8.96 4.01 -13.62
N MET A 101 -8.54 3.50 -12.47
CA MET A 101 -9.45 2.93 -11.47
C MET A 101 -10.48 3.95 -10.98
N ILE A 102 -10.07 5.20 -10.76
CA ILE A 102 -10.98 6.27 -10.33
C ILE A 102 -12.03 6.56 -11.39
N GLU A 103 -11.66 6.61 -12.68
CA GLU A 103 -12.60 6.88 -13.76
C GLU A 103 -13.53 5.70 -14.05
N THR A 104 -13.18 4.48 -13.62
CA THR A 104 -14.07 3.29 -13.67
C THR A 104 -14.99 3.15 -12.45
N LEU A 105 -14.96 4.08 -11.48
CA LEU A 105 -15.90 4.07 -10.37
C LEU A 105 -17.25 4.67 -10.77
N LYS A 106 -18.34 4.03 -10.37
CA LYS A 106 -19.68 4.59 -10.52
C LYS A 106 -19.75 6.00 -9.92
N PRO A 107 -20.26 6.98 -10.65
CA PRO A 107 -20.51 8.30 -10.09
C PRO A 107 -21.57 8.21 -8.99
N ALA A 108 -21.49 9.10 -8.02
CA ALA A 108 -22.57 9.27 -7.06
C ALA A 108 -23.80 9.86 -7.76
N SER A 109 -24.97 9.40 -7.40
CA SER A 109 -26.24 9.92 -7.90
C SER A 109 -27.22 10.04 -6.74
N GLN A 110 -28.33 10.79 -6.97
CA GLN A 110 -29.32 11.01 -5.93
C GLN A 110 -29.84 9.67 -5.36
N GLY A 111 -29.65 9.45 -4.07
CA GLY A 111 -30.05 8.23 -3.36
C GLY A 111 -29.16 7.00 -3.57
N LYS A 112 -28.03 7.11 -4.31
CA LYS A 112 -27.07 6.01 -4.50
C LYS A 112 -25.65 6.48 -4.18
N GLN A 113 -24.97 5.73 -3.32
CA GLN A 113 -23.55 5.94 -3.06
C GLN A 113 -22.73 5.73 -4.33
N GLY A 114 -21.70 6.55 -4.53
CA GLY A 114 -20.72 6.36 -5.58
C GLY A 114 -19.83 5.14 -5.32
N GLY A 115 -19.11 4.73 -6.35
CA GLY A 115 -18.14 3.62 -6.26
C GLY A 115 -16.98 3.92 -5.33
N ARG A 116 -16.32 2.87 -4.86
CA ARG A 116 -15.13 2.92 -3.99
C ARG A 116 -14.03 2.01 -4.52
N MET A 117 -12.78 2.36 -4.23
CA MET A 117 -11.66 1.52 -4.62
C MET A 117 -10.62 1.39 -3.53
N GLY A 118 -9.87 0.31 -3.58
CA GLY A 118 -8.64 0.10 -2.84
C GLY A 118 -7.51 -0.31 -3.79
N VAL A 119 -6.38 0.37 -3.71
CA VAL A 119 -5.21 0.08 -4.53
C VAL A 119 -3.97 -0.05 -3.68
N VAL A 120 -3.17 -1.08 -3.94
CA VAL A 120 -1.82 -1.21 -3.36
C VAL A 120 -0.87 -0.39 -4.22
N ALA A 121 -0.06 0.43 -3.58
CA ALA A 121 0.90 1.29 -4.27
C ALA A 121 2.20 1.42 -3.46
N PRO A 122 3.34 1.72 -4.11
CA PRO A 122 4.59 2.00 -3.40
C PRO A 122 4.49 3.33 -2.64
N HIS A 123 5.16 3.46 -1.51
CA HIS A 123 5.13 4.69 -0.69
C HIS A 123 5.46 5.96 -1.47
N GLY A 124 6.23 5.86 -2.54
CA GLY A 124 6.57 7.01 -3.39
C GLY A 124 5.37 7.80 -3.90
N VAL A 125 4.22 7.18 -4.14
CA VAL A 125 3.00 7.89 -4.59
C VAL A 125 2.49 8.89 -3.55
N LEU A 126 2.85 8.71 -2.29
CA LEU A 126 2.41 9.56 -1.18
C LEU A 126 3.12 10.92 -1.17
N PHE A 127 4.36 11.00 -1.67
CA PHE A 127 5.18 12.21 -1.49
C PHE A 127 5.96 12.68 -2.71
N ARG A 128 6.09 11.86 -3.79
CA ARG A 128 6.79 12.35 -4.98
C ARG A 128 6.15 13.63 -5.51
N ALA A 129 6.99 14.58 -5.90
CA ALA A 129 6.60 15.90 -6.40
C ALA A 129 6.29 15.89 -7.91
N SER A 130 6.31 17.05 -8.55
CA SER A 130 6.10 17.25 -9.98
C SER A 130 4.69 16.80 -10.44
N SER A 131 4.55 16.03 -11.53
CA SER A 131 3.25 15.62 -12.06
C SER A 131 2.46 14.75 -11.09
N GLU A 132 3.11 13.83 -10.34
CA GLU A 132 2.44 13.02 -9.34
C GLU A 132 1.89 13.87 -8.17
N GLY A 133 2.64 14.89 -7.76
CA GLY A 133 2.17 15.87 -6.75
C GLY A 133 0.90 16.60 -7.20
N LYS A 134 0.86 17.06 -8.45
CA LYS A 134 -0.33 17.73 -9.02
C LYS A 134 -1.55 16.83 -9.09
N ILE A 135 -1.36 15.58 -9.54
CA ILE A 135 -2.46 14.59 -9.60
C ILE A 135 -2.98 14.32 -8.19
N ARG A 136 -2.09 14.10 -7.24
CA ARG A 136 -2.43 13.84 -5.82
C ARG A 136 -3.21 15.01 -5.22
N GLN A 137 -2.74 16.23 -5.42
CA GLN A 137 -3.45 17.44 -4.97
C GLN A 137 -4.88 17.48 -5.49
N GLN A 138 -5.08 17.32 -6.80
CA GLN A 138 -6.43 17.34 -7.39
C GLN A 138 -7.33 16.23 -6.84
N LEU A 139 -6.81 15.03 -6.64
CA LEU A 139 -7.57 13.92 -6.04
C LEU A 139 -8.05 14.23 -4.61
N ILE A 140 -7.25 14.98 -3.84
CA ILE A 140 -7.60 15.41 -2.49
C ILE A 140 -8.59 16.58 -2.55
N GLU A 141 -8.37 17.56 -3.40
CA GLU A 141 -9.27 18.71 -3.61
C GLU A 141 -10.67 18.28 -4.12
N GLU A 142 -10.74 17.26 -4.99
CA GLU A 142 -11.97 16.62 -5.43
C GLU A 142 -12.62 15.75 -4.32
N ASN A 143 -12.02 15.67 -3.14
CA ASN A 143 -12.49 14.88 -1.99
C ASN A 143 -12.67 13.38 -2.30
N LEU A 144 -11.75 12.80 -3.07
CA LEU A 144 -11.81 11.40 -3.45
C LEU A 144 -11.01 10.48 -2.51
N LEU A 145 -9.88 10.94 -1.99
CA LEU A 145 -9.04 10.15 -1.07
C LEU A 145 -9.70 10.04 0.30
N ASP A 146 -9.90 8.80 0.76
CA ASP A 146 -10.54 8.49 2.04
C ASP A 146 -9.55 8.04 3.11
N THR A 147 -8.65 7.14 2.77
CA THR A 147 -7.73 6.54 3.74
C THR A 147 -6.40 6.16 3.09
N VAL A 148 -5.32 6.31 3.85
CA VAL A 148 -3.97 5.82 3.55
C VAL A 148 -3.56 4.84 4.64
N ILE A 149 -3.22 3.60 4.26
CA ILE A 149 -2.82 2.54 5.19
C ILE A 149 -1.40 2.12 4.84
N GLY A 150 -0.44 2.37 5.72
CA GLY A 150 0.93 1.89 5.60
C GLY A 150 1.02 0.41 5.94
N LEU A 151 1.66 -0.36 5.08
CA LEU A 151 1.84 -1.79 5.25
C LEU A 151 3.26 -2.12 5.69
N PRO A 152 3.49 -3.25 6.36
CA PRO A 152 4.83 -3.74 6.67
C PRO A 152 5.68 -3.94 5.42
N GLU A 153 6.99 -3.79 5.58
CA GLU A 153 7.94 -4.19 4.55
C GLU A 153 7.92 -5.72 4.31
N LYS A 154 8.46 -6.15 3.19
CA LYS A 154 8.61 -7.60 2.86
C LYS A 154 7.29 -8.40 2.89
N LEU A 155 6.16 -7.77 2.60
CA LEU A 155 4.88 -8.49 2.44
C LEU A 155 4.71 -9.13 1.07
N PHE A 156 5.32 -8.58 0.03
CA PHE A 156 5.14 -9.01 -1.36
C PHE A 156 6.34 -9.79 -1.86
N PHE A 157 6.08 -10.81 -2.67
CA PHE A 157 7.15 -11.57 -3.32
C PHE A 157 7.97 -10.68 -4.27
N GLY A 158 9.29 -10.87 -4.26
CA GLY A 158 10.20 -10.18 -5.17
C GLY A 158 10.53 -8.73 -4.82
N THR A 159 9.96 -8.17 -3.74
CA THR A 159 10.29 -6.82 -3.27
C THR A 159 10.28 -6.72 -1.75
N GLY A 160 11.29 -6.03 -1.22
CA GLY A 160 11.33 -5.66 0.21
C GLY A 160 10.76 -4.26 0.48
N ILE A 161 10.28 -3.57 -0.57
CA ILE A 161 9.83 -2.18 -0.46
C ILE A 161 8.50 -2.14 0.29
N PRO A 162 8.35 -1.26 1.30
CA PRO A 162 7.08 -1.05 1.96
C PRO A 162 6.06 -0.47 0.99
N ALA A 163 4.83 -0.91 1.10
CA ALA A 163 3.70 -0.46 0.30
C ALA A 163 2.63 0.20 1.16
N ALA A 164 1.72 0.91 0.53
CA ALA A 164 0.53 1.45 1.17
C ALA A 164 -0.73 1.02 0.41
N ILE A 165 -1.84 0.93 1.11
CA ILE A 165 -3.16 0.85 0.49
C ILE A 165 -3.77 2.24 0.51
N LEU A 166 -4.19 2.73 -0.67
CA LEU A 166 -4.98 3.94 -0.78
C LEU A 166 -6.44 3.57 -1.05
N ILE A 167 -7.34 4.15 -0.27
CA ILE A 167 -8.78 3.97 -0.44
C ILE A 167 -9.37 5.28 -0.97
N PHE A 168 -10.11 5.17 -2.07
CA PHE A 168 -10.83 6.29 -2.67
C PHE A 168 -12.32 6.00 -2.73
N LYS A 169 -13.13 7.06 -2.63
CA LYS A 169 -14.60 7.01 -2.69
C LYS A 169 -15.11 8.16 -3.58
N LYS A 170 -16.03 7.88 -4.48
CA LYS A 170 -16.68 8.94 -5.32
C LYS A 170 -17.58 9.88 -4.52
N GLN A 171 -17.96 9.51 -3.31
CA GLN A 171 -18.76 10.35 -2.42
C GLN A 171 -18.29 10.17 -0.98
N LYS A 172 -17.86 11.27 -0.40
CA LYS A 172 -17.53 11.38 1.02
C LYS A 172 -18.41 12.46 1.65
N THR A 173 -18.73 12.29 2.92
CA THR A 173 -19.53 13.25 3.70
C THR A 173 -18.66 14.33 4.35
N ASP A 174 -17.39 14.04 4.57
CA ASP A 174 -16.36 14.91 5.14
C ASP A 174 -15.14 15.02 4.23
N LYS A 175 -14.24 15.94 4.53
CA LYS A 175 -12.99 16.13 3.77
C LYS A 175 -11.76 15.55 4.48
N ASN A 176 -11.97 14.80 5.56
CA ASN A 176 -10.87 14.23 6.32
C ASN A 176 -10.28 13.01 5.61
N VAL A 177 -8.99 12.77 5.82
CA VAL A 177 -8.29 11.56 5.37
C VAL A 177 -7.77 10.82 6.59
N LEU A 178 -8.09 9.55 6.68
CA LEU A 178 -7.58 8.69 7.75
C LEU A 178 -6.22 8.13 7.35
N PHE A 179 -5.22 8.30 8.21
CA PHE A 179 -3.92 7.64 8.10
C PHE A 179 -3.86 6.50 9.12
N ILE A 180 -3.43 5.32 8.69
CA ILE A 180 -3.20 4.15 9.54
C ILE A 180 -1.77 3.68 9.29
N ASP A 181 -0.95 3.60 10.32
CA ASP A 181 0.38 3.00 10.24
C ASP A 181 0.33 1.56 10.76
N ALA A 182 0.16 0.61 9.85
CA ALA A 182 0.23 -0.81 10.15
C ALA A 182 1.62 -1.41 9.85
N SER A 183 2.66 -0.59 9.68
CA SER A 183 4.00 -1.04 9.31
C SER A 183 4.63 -2.02 10.32
N ARG A 184 4.19 -1.96 11.58
CA ARG A 184 4.64 -2.84 12.67
C ARG A 184 3.71 -4.03 12.93
N GLU A 185 2.59 -4.11 12.23
CA GLU A 185 1.56 -5.14 12.42
C GLU A 185 1.85 -6.35 11.54
N PHE A 186 2.76 -7.22 11.94
CA PHE A 186 3.06 -8.42 11.19
C PHE A 186 3.67 -9.53 12.05
N LYS A 187 3.56 -10.75 11.56
CA LYS A 187 4.36 -11.89 12.02
C LYS A 187 5.59 -12.01 11.13
N SER A 188 6.78 -11.92 11.74
CA SER A 188 8.03 -12.07 11.00
C SER A 188 8.17 -13.51 10.45
N GLY A 189 8.58 -13.61 9.19
CA GLY A 189 8.89 -14.86 8.51
C GLY A 189 10.31 -14.85 7.95
N LYS A 190 10.85 -16.03 7.67
CA LYS A 190 12.24 -16.17 7.17
C LYS A 190 12.49 -15.38 5.88
N ASN A 191 11.56 -15.44 4.95
CA ASN A 191 11.69 -14.80 3.62
C ASN A 191 10.69 -13.67 3.40
N GLN A 192 9.60 -13.64 4.14
CA GLN A 192 8.47 -12.75 3.93
C GLN A 192 7.71 -12.54 5.23
N ASN A 193 7.32 -11.30 5.51
CA ASN A 193 6.42 -10.97 6.61
C ASN A 193 4.98 -11.35 6.26
N GLN A 194 4.16 -11.59 7.25
CA GLN A 194 2.77 -12.01 7.06
C GLN A 194 1.84 -11.18 7.94
N LEU A 195 0.74 -10.70 7.38
CA LEU A 195 -0.36 -10.16 8.15
C LEU A 195 -1.18 -11.30 8.72
N THR A 196 -1.32 -11.34 10.04
CA THR A 196 -2.22 -12.31 10.68
C THR A 196 -3.68 -11.84 10.58
N PRO A 197 -4.66 -12.74 10.79
CA PRO A 197 -6.08 -12.33 10.86
C PRO A 197 -6.31 -11.20 11.87
N GLU A 198 -5.61 -11.21 13.00
CA GLU A 198 -5.70 -10.20 14.05
C GLU A 198 -5.17 -8.84 13.56
N ASN A 199 -4.02 -8.83 12.86
CA ASN A 199 -3.47 -7.61 12.26
C ASN A 199 -4.47 -7.01 11.24
N ILE A 200 -5.04 -7.84 10.37
CA ILE A 200 -6.04 -7.42 9.39
C ILE A 200 -7.29 -6.89 10.10
N GLN A 201 -7.76 -7.56 11.14
CA GLN A 201 -8.94 -7.13 11.89
C GLN A 201 -8.71 -5.78 12.58
N LYS A 202 -7.53 -5.56 13.17
CA LYS A 202 -7.15 -4.28 13.79
C LYS A 202 -7.21 -3.13 12.78
N VAL A 203 -6.66 -3.32 11.57
CA VAL A 203 -6.74 -2.32 10.48
C VAL A 203 -8.19 -2.05 10.10
N ILE A 204 -9.02 -3.10 9.95
CA ILE A 204 -10.44 -2.97 9.57
C ILE A 204 -11.22 -2.22 10.65
N ASP A 205 -10.99 -2.51 11.92
CA ASP A 205 -11.72 -1.87 13.03
C ASP A 205 -11.32 -0.40 13.16
N THR A 206 -10.04 -0.07 13.03
CA THR A 206 -9.55 1.32 12.97
C THR A 206 -10.12 2.08 11.77
N TYR A 207 -10.15 1.44 10.60
CA TYR A 207 -10.78 2.02 9.40
C TYR A 207 -12.27 2.35 9.61
N LYS A 208 -13.01 1.48 10.31
CA LYS A 208 -14.43 1.70 10.63
C LYS A 208 -14.65 2.76 11.70
N ALA A 209 -13.81 2.77 12.74
CA ALA A 209 -13.90 3.74 13.83
C ALA A 209 -13.57 5.17 13.35
N ARG A 210 -12.61 5.32 12.42
CA ARG A 210 -12.13 6.62 11.91
C ARG A 210 -11.67 7.56 13.02
N GLU A 211 -10.96 7.03 14.00
CA GLU A 211 -10.48 7.76 15.16
C GLU A 211 -8.95 7.89 15.14
N THR A 212 -8.46 8.95 15.77
CA THR A 212 -7.03 9.09 16.06
C THR A 212 -6.66 8.21 17.24
N THR A 213 -5.68 7.33 17.02
CA THR A 213 -5.11 6.46 18.04
C THR A 213 -3.61 6.70 18.09
N ASP A 214 -3.08 6.94 19.29
CA ASP A 214 -1.66 7.22 19.49
C ASP A 214 -0.77 6.17 18.81
N LYS A 215 0.26 6.65 18.09
CA LYS A 215 1.25 5.85 17.34
C LYS A 215 0.69 4.86 16.32
N TYR A 216 -0.60 4.95 15.97
CA TYR A 216 -1.22 3.99 15.08
C TYR A 216 -2.12 4.62 14.00
N SER A 217 -2.96 5.57 14.32
CA SER A 217 -3.85 6.21 13.35
C SER A 217 -4.06 7.69 13.63
N TYR A 218 -4.31 8.45 12.57
CA TYR A 218 -4.58 9.87 12.65
C TYR A 218 -5.63 10.29 11.62
N LEU A 219 -6.62 11.04 12.04
CA LEU A 219 -7.65 11.60 11.16
C LEU A 219 -7.31 13.05 10.82
N ALA A 220 -6.59 13.24 9.73
CA ALA A 220 -6.18 14.55 9.24
C ALA A 220 -7.33 15.29 8.56
N ASN A 221 -7.49 16.58 8.83
CA ASN A 221 -8.42 17.43 8.11
C ASN A 221 -7.79 17.98 6.81
N PHE A 222 -8.63 18.54 5.94
CA PHE A 222 -8.19 19.03 4.63
C PHE A 222 -7.16 20.17 4.73
N ASP A 223 -7.33 21.10 5.68
CA ASP A 223 -6.47 22.27 5.81
C ASP A 223 -5.06 21.86 6.24
N GLU A 224 -4.95 20.91 7.17
CA GLU A 224 -3.68 20.32 7.59
C GLU A 224 -2.96 19.61 6.42
N ILE A 225 -3.69 18.85 5.61
CA ILE A 225 -3.11 18.20 4.44
C ILE A 225 -2.61 19.23 3.42
N LYS A 226 -3.35 20.32 3.26
CA LYS A 226 -2.97 21.45 2.41
C LYS A 226 -1.72 22.17 2.94
N GLU A 227 -1.64 22.42 4.24
CA GLU A 227 -0.45 23.01 4.91
C GLU A 227 0.79 22.11 4.75
N ASN A 228 0.60 20.81 4.64
CA ASN A 228 1.65 19.83 4.31
C ASN A 228 1.92 19.71 2.80
N ASP A 229 1.53 20.65 1.96
CA ASP A 229 1.70 20.62 0.49
C ASP A 229 1.12 19.36 -0.16
N PHE A 230 0.00 18.87 0.35
CA PHE A 230 -0.63 17.61 -0.10
C PHE A 230 0.33 16.41 -0.06
N ASN A 231 1.33 16.45 0.78
CA ASN A 231 2.25 15.36 1.05
C ASN A 231 1.58 14.38 2.03
N LEU A 232 1.40 13.13 1.61
CA LEU A 232 0.70 12.09 2.36
C LEU A 232 1.68 11.12 3.06
N ASN A 233 2.95 11.48 3.23
CA ASN A 233 3.90 10.63 3.92
C ASN A 233 3.43 10.34 5.34
N ILE A 234 3.18 9.07 5.65
CA ILE A 234 2.52 8.63 6.88
C ILE A 234 3.17 9.18 8.16
N PRO A 235 4.52 9.19 8.31
CA PRO A 235 5.16 9.75 9.50
C PRO A 235 4.92 11.24 9.76
N ARG A 236 4.33 11.97 8.81
CA ARG A 236 3.89 13.37 9.05
C ARG A 236 2.59 13.47 9.84
N TYR A 237 1.82 12.40 9.88
CA TYR A 237 0.49 12.34 10.50
C TYR A 237 0.45 11.37 11.68
N VAL A 238 1.14 10.25 11.56
CA VAL A 238 1.24 9.24 12.63
C VAL A 238 2.68 9.23 13.13
N ASP A 239 2.91 9.81 14.30
CA ASP A 239 4.22 9.78 14.94
C ASP A 239 4.41 8.44 15.65
N THR A 240 5.22 7.59 15.09
CA THR A 240 5.59 6.28 15.66
C THR A 240 6.91 6.33 16.43
N PHE A 241 7.44 7.54 16.67
CA PHE A 241 8.67 7.69 17.45
C PHE A 241 8.46 7.17 18.88
N GLU A 242 9.32 6.26 19.27
CA GLU A 242 9.46 5.82 20.65
C GLU A 242 10.72 6.49 21.21
N GLU A 243 10.57 7.22 22.29
CA GLU A 243 11.74 7.72 23.03
C GLU A 243 12.59 6.49 23.39
N GLU A 244 13.80 6.43 22.86
CA GLU A 244 14.77 5.44 23.31
C GLU A 244 15.01 5.70 24.80
N ASN A 245 14.96 4.63 25.61
CA ASN A 245 15.34 4.72 27.00
C ASN A 245 16.77 5.30 27.07
N GLU A 246 16.97 6.35 27.86
CA GLU A 246 18.31 6.90 28.05
C GLU A 246 19.26 5.78 28.46
N ILE A 247 20.26 5.53 27.60
CA ILE A 247 21.27 4.53 27.88
C ILE A 247 22.17 5.09 29.00
N ASP A 248 22.08 4.52 30.19
CA ASP A 248 23.00 4.84 31.24
C ASP A 248 24.40 4.32 30.87
N LEU A 249 25.19 5.22 30.26
CA LEU A 249 26.58 4.89 29.83
C LEU A 249 27.45 4.43 30.94
N MET A 250 27.18 4.85 32.19
CA MET A 250 27.97 4.43 33.36
C MET A 250 27.64 2.98 33.76
N ALA A 251 26.33 2.62 33.71
CA ALA A 251 25.90 1.26 33.98
C ALA A 251 26.43 0.30 32.90
N VAL A 252 26.28 0.66 31.62
CA VAL A 252 26.83 -0.15 30.50
C VAL A 252 28.35 -0.32 30.57
N ARG A 253 29.07 0.73 30.98
CA ARG A 253 30.52 0.67 31.17
C ARG A 253 30.89 -0.26 32.33
N ALA A 254 30.17 -0.21 33.45
CA ALA A 254 30.38 -1.08 34.59
C ALA A 254 30.16 -2.55 34.24
N GLU A 255 29.05 -2.85 33.54
CA GLU A 255 28.72 -4.18 33.04
C GLU A 255 29.82 -4.72 32.09
N ARG A 256 30.28 -3.87 31.16
CA ARG A 256 31.36 -4.23 30.24
C ARG A 256 32.64 -4.59 30.98
N LEU A 257 33.03 -3.83 32.02
CA LEU A 257 34.22 -4.10 32.81
C LEU A 257 34.10 -5.41 33.62
N GLN A 258 32.90 -5.68 34.14
CA GLN A 258 32.59 -6.92 34.81
C GLN A 258 32.75 -8.12 33.87
N LEU A 259 32.08 -8.07 32.70
CA LEU A 259 32.16 -9.13 31.67
C LEU A 259 33.62 -9.37 31.19
N GLN A 260 34.41 -8.31 31.04
CA GLN A 260 35.82 -8.44 30.70
C GLN A 260 36.62 -9.15 31.82
N GLY A 261 36.27 -8.90 33.07
CA GLY A 261 36.88 -9.60 34.23
C GLY A 261 36.53 -11.08 34.23
N GLU A 262 35.27 -11.41 34.03
CA GLU A 262 34.78 -12.80 33.95
C GLU A 262 35.43 -13.56 32.78
N MET A 263 35.54 -12.91 31.61
CA MET A 263 36.23 -13.51 30.46
C MET A 263 37.67 -13.84 30.74
N LYS A 264 38.43 -12.91 31.37
CA LYS A 264 39.83 -13.19 31.77
C LYS A 264 39.96 -14.33 32.78
N ALA A 265 39.04 -14.42 33.72
CA ALA A 265 39.04 -15.52 34.70
C ALA A 265 38.80 -16.87 34.01
N LEU A 266 37.85 -16.94 33.08
CA LEU A 266 37.58 -18.13 32.28
C LEU A 266 38.75 -18.51 31.35
N GLU A 267 39.42 -17.52 30.75
CA GLU A 267 40.63 -17.76 29.96
C GLU A 267 41.72 -18.40 30.77
N VAL A 268 41.99 -17.93 32.02
CA VAL A 268 42.98 -18.51 32.95
C VAL A 268 42.58 -19.93 33.33
N GLU A 269 41.32 -20.18 33.62
CA GLU A 269 40.81 -21.52 33.94
C GLU A 269 40.99 -22.48 32.77
N MET A 270 40.63 -22.03 31.56
CA MET A 270 40.81 -22.78 30.31
C MET A 270 42.30 -23.12 30.07
N GLU A 271 43.22 -22.14 30.26
CA GLU A 271 44.66 -22.40 30.16
C GLU A 271 45.14 -23.46 31.18
N GLY A 272 44.56 -23.43 32.38
CA GLY A 272 44.82 -24.45 33.39
C GLY A 272 44.44 -25.86 32.91
N TYR A 273 43.23 -26.03 32.40
CA TYR A 273 42.75 -27.30 31.85
C TYR A 273 43.55 -27.75 30.62
N LEU A 274 43.93 -26.83 29.74
CA LEU A 274 44.76 -27.17 28.57
C LEU A 274 46.15 -27.68 28.99
N LYS A 275 46.76 -27.11 30.04
CA LYS A 275 48.02 -27.59 30.59
C LYS A 275 47.90 -28.99 31.20
N GLU A 276 46.85 -29.26 31.97
CA GLU A 276 46.58 -30.59 32.54
C GLU A 276 46.37 -31.65 31.44
N LEU A 277 45.76 -31.28 30.30
CA LEU A 277 45.55 -32.17 29.17
C LEU A 277 46.77 -32.29 28.24
N GLY A 278 47.87 -31.57 28.52
CA GLY A 278 49.11 -31.63 27.72
C GLY A 278 49.09 -30.80 26.45
N TYR A 279 48.12 -29.87 26.31
CA TYR A 279 48.01 -28.94 25.18
C TYR A 279 48.54 -27.51 25.48
N GLY A 280 49.19 -27.32 26.61
CA GLY A 280 49.85 -26.06 26.96
C GLY A 280 51.27 -26.00 26.39
N ALA A 281 51.57 -24.92 25.62
CA ALA A 281 52.96 -24.61 25.21
C ALA A 281 53.77 -24.09 26.39
#